data_3a4c8de7cc5288b840a63b96372132e5
#
_entry.id   3a4c8de7cc5288b840a63b96372132e5
#
_cell.length_a   1.000
_cell.length_b   1.000
_cell.length_c   1.000
_cell.angle_alpha   90.00
_cell.angle_beta   90.00
_cell.angle_gamma   90.00
#
_symmetry.space_group_name_H-M   'P 1'
#
loop_
_entity.id
_entity.type
_entity.pdbx_description
1 polymer ?
#
loop_
_entity_poly.entity_id
_entity_poly.type
_entity_poly.pdbx_seq_one_letter_code
_entity_poly.pdbx_strand_id
1 'polypeptide(L)'
;MAGAAAAAAAVASGISVRPVAAPKISRAPRSRSVVRAAVSIGEKAYTEELMPGGVNSPVRAFKSVGGQPIVFDSVKGSHMWDVDGNEYIDYVGSWGPAIIGHADDKVNAALIETLKKGTSFGAPCALENVLAQMVISAVPSIEMVRFVNSGTEACMGALRLVRAFTGREKILKFEGCYHGHADSFLVKAGSGVATLGLPDSPGVPKGATVGTLTAPYNDAEAVKKLFEDNKGEIAAVFLEPVVGNAGFIPPQPAFLNALREVTKQDGALLVFDEVMTGFRLAYGGAQEYFGITPDVTTLGKIIGGGLPVGAYGGRKDIMEMVAPAGPMYQAGTLSGNPLAMTAGIHTLKRLMEPGTYEYLDKVTGELVQGILDAGAKTGHEMCGGHIRGMFGFFFAGGPVHNFDDAKKSDTAKFGRFHRGMLEEGVYLAPSQFEAGFTSLAHTTLDIEKTVEAAEKVLRRI
;
A
#
# COMPACT_ATOMS: atom_id res chain seq x y z
N MET A 1 -24.63 -58.52 0.22
CA MET A 1 -26.07 -58.30 0.45
C MET A 1 -26.36 -58.48 1.93
N ALA A 2 -26.20 -57.47 2.71
CA ALA A 2 -26.69 -57.33 4.08
C ALA A 2 -26.36 -55.90 4.55
N GLY A 3 -27.30 -54.96 4.44
CA GLY A 3 -27.08 -53.56 4.84
C GLY A 3 -28.17 -52.57 4.41
N ALA A 4 -29.31 -53.04 3.98
CA ALA A 4 -30.39 -52.17 3.50
C ALA A 4 -31.75 -52.42 4.22
N ALA A 5 -31.74 -52.83 5.50
CA ALA A 5 -32.99 -53.18 6.23
C ALA A 5 -33.08 -52.58 7.64
N ALA A 6 -32.41 -51.48 7.94
CA ALA A 6 -32.47 -50.83 9.27
C ALA A 6 -32.93 -49.37 9.27
N ALA A 7 -33.47 -48.85 8.16
CA ALA A 7 -33.91 -47.44 8.08
C ALA A 7 -35.43 -47.26 7.90
N ALA A 8 -36.28 -48.31 8.13
CA ALA A 8 -37.73 -48.24 7.89
C ALA A 8 -38.60 -48.50 9.12
N ALA A 9 -38.09 -48.39 10.35
CA ALA A 9 -38.88 -48.71 11.56
C ALA A 9 -38.94 -47.60 12.65
N ALA A 10 -38.74 -46.33 12.30
CA ALA A 10 -38.79 -45.21 13.27
C ALA A 10 -39.78 -44.12 12.91
N VAL A 11 -40.86 -44.41 12.15
CA VAL A 11 -41.93 -43.45 11.84
C VAL A 11 -43.28 -44.06 12.28
N ALA A 12 -43.43 -44.43 13.54
CA ALA A 12 -44.72 -44.80 14.14
C ALA A 12 -44.70 -44.58 15.65
N SER A 13 -44.33 -43.40 16.12
CA SER A 13 -44.74 -42.92 17.45
C SER A 13 -45.08 -41.43 17.30
N GLY A 14 -46.39 -41.20 17.29
CA GLY A 14 -46.96 -39.86 17.14
C GLY A 14 -46.70 -38.97 18.35
N ILE A 15 -45.62 -38.19 18.27
CA ILE A 15 -45.40 -37.05 19.16
C ILE A 15 -45.80 -35.80 18.37
N SER A 16 -47.03 -35.31 18.70
CA SER A 16 -47.53 -34.03 18.25
C SER A 16 -46.68 -32.91 18.84
N VAL A 17 -45.73 -32.40 18.07
CA VAL A 17 -45.00 -31.18 18.43
C VAL A 17 -45.87 -30.00 18.00
N ARG A 18 -46.49 -29.33 18.96
CA ARG A 18 -47.15 -28.04 18.73
C ARG A 18 -46.07 -27.04 18.24
N PRO A 19 -46.29 -26.32 17.12
CA PRO A 19 -45.40 -25.29 16.70
C PRO A 19 -45.39 -24.17 17.77
N VAL A 20 -44.27 -23.94 18.41
CA VAL A 20 -44.02 -22.76 19.23
C VAL A 20 -43.99 -21.56 18.26
N ALA A 21 -44.98 -20.69 18.39
CA ALA A 21 -45.02 -19.46 17.62
C ALA A 21 -43.76 -18.63 17.91
N ALA A 22 -42.96 -18.37 16.89
CA ALA A 22 -41.85 -17.47 16.98
C ALA A 22 -42.32 -16.09 17.48
N PRO A 23 -41.59 -15.45 18.40
CA PRO A 23 -41.99 -14.12 18.88
C PRO A 23 -41.97 -13.16 17.67
N LYS A 24 -43.14 -12.53 17.41
CA LYS A 24 -43.21 -11.43 16.46
C LYS A 24 -42.37 -10.28 16.98
N ILE A 25 -41.11 -10.20 16.52
CA ILE A 25 -40.31 -9.00 16.68
C ILE A 25 -40.96 -7.95 15.78
N SER A 26 -41.77 -7.06 16.37
CA SER A 26 -42.24 -5.87 15.69
C SER A 26 -41.03 -4.98 15.42
N ARG A 27 -40.44 -5.08 14.23
CA ARG A 27 -39.50 -4.06 13.75
C ARG A 27 -40.33 -2.81 13.49
N ALA A 28 -40.26 -1.86 14.41
CA ALA A 28 -40.66 -0.50 14.10
C ALA A 28 -39.89 -0.05 12.86
N PRO A 29 -40.52 0.59 11.87
CA PRO A 29 -39.80 1.11 10.72
C PRO A 29 -38.80 2.18 11.22
N ARG A 30 -37.49 1.87 11.19
CA ARG A 30 -36.48 2.89 11.41
C ARG A 30 -36.71 3.95 10.34
N SER A 31 -37.09 5.15 10.74
CA SER A 31 -37.32 6.25 9.81
C SER A 31 -36.03 6.51 9.01
N ARG A 32 -36.16 6.83 7.75
CA ARG A 32 -35.00 7.25 6.90
C ARG A 32 -34.16 8.38 7.55
N SER A 33 -34.79 9.17 8.41
CA SER A 33 -34.13 10.23 9.19
C SER A 33 -33.17 9.70 10.25
N VAL A 34 -33.46 8.54 10.90
CA VAL A 34 -32.56 7.94 11.89
C VAL A 34 -31.29 7.36 11.21
N VAL A 35 -31.45 6.75 10.03
CA VAL A 35 -30.31 6.25 9.25
C VAL A 35 -29.46 7.41 8.72
N ARG A 36 -30.06 8.51 8.28
CA ARG A 36 -29.34 9.71 7.86
C ARG A 36 -28.63 10.41 9.03
N ALA A 37 -29.25 10.46 10.21
CA ALA A 37 -28.60 11.02 11.41
C ALA A 37 -27.44 10.15 11.91
N ALA A 38 -27.49 8.81 11.71
CA ALA A 38 -26.40 7.90 12.04
C ALA A 38 -25.23 7.92 11.05
N VAL A 39 -25.43 8.56 9.89
CA VAL A 39 -24.41 8.75 8.83
C VAL A 39 -24.09 10.23 8.64
N SER A 40 -24.67 11.15 9.43
CA SER A 40 -24.27 12.55 9.40
C SER A 40 -22.86 12.68 9.95
N ILE A 41 -22.00 13.11 9.10
CA ILE A 41 -20.57 13.15 9.28
C ILE A 41 -20.22 14.47 9.91
N GLY A 42 -19.63 14.39 11.00
CA GLY A 42 -19.31 15.43 11.94
C GLY A 42 -19.36 14.89 13.37
N GLU A 43 -20.02 13.76 13.58
CA GLU A 43 -20.07 13.10 14.88
C GLU A 43 -18.85 12.18 15.04
N LYS A 44 -17.70 12.78 15.29
CA LYS A 44 -16.44 12.12 15.61
C LYS A 44 -16.58 11.05 16.69
N ALA A 45 -17.45 11.29 17.67
CA ALA A 45 -17.78 10.36 18.75
C ALA A 45 -18.34 9.02 18.26
N TYR A 46 -19.13 9.01 17.20
CA TYR A 46 -19.71 7.77 16.65
C TYR A 46 -18.66 6.84 16.04
N THR A 47 -17.71 7.38 15.27
CA THR A 47 -16.66 6.59 14.64
C THR A 47 -15.60 6.11 15.63
N GLU A 48 -15.26 6.92 16.62
CA GLU A 48 -14.28 6.58 17.66
C GLU A 48 -14.79 5.51 18.65
N GLU A 49 -16.08 5.45 18.89
CA GLU A 49 -16.71 4.40 19.71
C GLU A 49 -16.73 3.03 19.03
N LEU A 50 -16.77 2.99 17.71
CA LEU A 50 -16.89 1.74 16.95
C LEU A 50 -15.54 1.14 16.54
N MET A 51 -14.52 1.97 16.34
CA MET A 51 -13.21 1.55 15.88
C MET A 51 -12.12 2.37 16.58
N PRO A 52 -10.97 1.80 16.90
CA PRO A 52 -9.88 2.54 17.55
C PRO A 52 -9.49 3.79 16.76
N GLY A 53 -9.76 4.98 17.35
CA GLY A 53 -9.54 6.27 16.69
C GLY A 53 -10.42 6.53 15.45
N GLY A 54 -11.52 5.80 15.28
CA GLY A 54 -12.46 5.94 14.17
C GLY A 54 -11.96 5.44 12.81
N VAL A 55 -10.82 4.74 12.76
CA VAL A 55 -10.15 4.38 11.51
C VAL A 55 -9.62 2.95 11.51
N ASN A 56 -9.42 2.37 10.31
CA ASN A 56 -8.79 1.08 10.09
C ASN A 56 -7.29 1.18 9.73
N SER A 57 -6.73 2.41 9.72
CA SER A 57 -5.29 2.65 9.55
C SER A 57 -4.91 3.96 10.25
N PRO A 58 -3.84 3.98 11.10
CA PRO A 58 -3.59 5.08 12.03
C PRO A 58 -3.43 6.46 11.39
N VAL A 59 -2.78 6.55 10.24
CA VAL A 59 -2.52 7.82 9.55
C VAL A 59 -3.81 8.54 9.14
N ARG A 60 -4.89 7.79 8.88
CA ARG A 60 -6.21 8.34 8.51
C ARG A 60 -6.89 9.13 9.63
N ALA A 61 -6.41 9.03 10.87
CA ALA A 61 -6.96 9.75 12.02
C ALA A 61 -6.52 11.22 12.13
N PHE A 62 -5.75 11.75 11.18
CA PHE A 62 -5.26 13.14 11.09
C PHE A 62 -4.44 13.61 12.31
N LYS A 63 -3.95 12.70 13.14
CA LYS A 63 -3.18 13.07 14.37
C LYS A 63 -1.95 13.90 14.07
N SER A 64 -1.27 13.66 12.93
CA SER A 64 -0.06 14.40 12.55
C SER A 64 -0.32 15.82 12.05
N VAL A 65 -1.51 16.08 11.51
CA VAL A 65 -1.85 17.36 10.87
C VAL A 65 -2.87 18.16 11.67
N GLY A 66 -3.55 17.52 12.62
CA GLY A 66 -4.64 18.12 13.39
C GLY A 66 -5.93 18.24 12.56
N GLY A 67 -6.99 18.70 13.23
CA GLY A 67 -8.34 18.70 12.63
C GLY A 67 -9.03 17.36 12.76
N GLN A 68 -10.15 17.22 12.07
CA GLN A 68 -10.94 15.99 12.04
C GLN A 68 -10.76 15.28 10.68
N PRO A 69 -10.71 13.95 10.66
CA PRO A 69 -10.74 13.18 9.42
C PRO A 69 -11.99 13.48 8.60
N ILE A 70 -11.82 13.58 7.28
CA ILE A 70 -12.94 13.68 6.35
C ILE A 70 -13.48 12.27 6.09
N VAL A 71 -14.81 12.14 6.04
CA VAL A 71 -15.47 10.90 5.66
C VAL A 71 -15.99 11.04 4.24
N PHE A 72 -15.45 10.25 3.34
CA PHE A 72 -15.81 10.28 1.92
C PHE A 72 -16.98 9.35 1.62
N ASP A 73 -17.84 9.77 0.70
CA ASP A 73 -18.99 9.01 0.18
C ASP A 73 -18.68 8.37 -1.17
N SER A 74 -18.03 9.08 -2.06
CA SER A 74 -17.80 8.63 -3.43
C SER A 74 -16.50 9.17 -4.04
N VAL A 75 -16.05 8.49 -5.10
CA VAL A 75 -14.82 8.82 -5.81
C VAL A 75 -14.99 8.62 -7.31
N LYS A 76 -14.38 9.47 -8.15
CA LYS A 76 -14.33 9.29 -9.60
C LYS A 76 -13.15 10.05 -10.20
N GLY A 77 -12.38 9.37 -11.05
CA GLY A 77 -11.21 9.98 -11.70
C GLY A 77 -10.16 10.46 -10.69
N SER A 78 -9.83 11.73 -10.69
CA SER A 78 -8.92 12.40 -9.76
C SER A 78 -9.63 13.01 -8.54
N HIS A 79 -10.95 12.82 -8.39
CA HIS A 79 -11.75 13.52 -7.40
C HIS A 79 -12.41 12.58 -6.38
N MET A 80 -12.65 13.13 -5.19
CA MET A 80 -13.37 12.52 -4.08
C MET A 80 -14.43 13.47 -3.55
N TRP A 81 -15.59 12.94 -3.15
CA TRP A 81 -16.66 13.71 -2.52
C TRP A 81 -16.89 13.19 -1.11
N ASP A 82 -16.93 14.12 -0.18
CA ASP A 82 -17.32 13.76 1.19
C ASP A 82 -18.86 13.63 1.29
N VAL A 83 -19.31 13.21 2.45
CA VAL A 83 -20.74 12.97 2.68
C VAL A 83 -21.55 14.26 2.84
N ASP A 84 -20.90 15.40 2.99
CA ASP A 84 -21.54 16.73 2.95
C ASP A 84 -21.61 17.29 1.52
N GLY A 85 -21.01 16.57 0.55
CA GLY A 85 -21.00 16.91 -0.88
C GLY A 85 -19.86 17.85 -1.30
N ASN A 86 -18.86 18.06 -0.44
CA ASN A 86 -17.68 18.82 -0.81
C ASN A 86 -16.78 17.98 -1.72
N GLU A 87 -16.20 18.62 -2.73
CA GLU A 87 -15.31 17.98 -3.73
C GLU A 87 -13.85 18.29 -3.43
N TYR A 88 -13.01 17.26 -3.61
CA TYR A 88 -11.56 17.35 -3.40
C TYR A 88 -10.80 16.74 -4.56
N ILE A 89 -9.73 17.40 -5.02
CA ILE A 89 -8.71 16.78 -5.89
C ILE A 89 -7.84 15.89 -5.02
N ASP A 90 -7.74 14.60 -5.35
CA ASP A 90 -7.12 13.56 -4.53
C ASP A 90 -5.69 13.23 -4.95
N TYR A 91 -4.73 13.50 -4.08
CA TYR A 91 -3.32 13.09 -4.24
C TYR A 91 -2.89 11.95 -3.32
N VAL A 92 -3.84 11.34 -2.61
CA VAL A 92 -3.60 10.12 -1.81
C VAL A 92 -3.77 8.87 -2.67
N GLY A 93 -4.70 8.89 -3.64
CA GLY A 93 -4.92 7.82 -4.60
C GLY A 93 -5.19 6.46 -3.94
N SER A 94 -6.00 6.43 -2.89
CA SER A 94 -6.23 5.23 -2.04
C SER A 94 -4.93 4.65 -1.46
N TRP A 95 -3.92 5.49 -1.19
CA TRP A 95 -2.57 5.09 -0.76
C TRP A 95 -1.78 4.36 -1.84
N GLY A 96 -2.06 4.69 -3.10
CA GLY A 96 -1.32 4.25 -4.26
C GLY A 96 -2.04 3.38 -5.29
N PRO A 97 -3.10 2.60 -5.00
CA PRO A 97 -3.77 1.77 -6.02
C PRO A 97 -4.35 2.53 -7.20
N ALA A 98 -4.82 3.77 -7.00
CA ALA A 98 -5.61 4.51 -8.00
C ALA A 98 -4.77 5.19 -9.10
N ILE A 99 -3.76 4.52 -9.63
CA ILE A 99 -2.86 5.06 -10.68
C ILE A 99 -3.59 5.42 -11.98
N ILE A 100 -4.68 4.73 -12.31
CA ILE A 100 -5.52 5.02 -13.48
C ILE A 100 -6.67 5.99 -13.17
N GLY A 101 -6.75 6.47 -11.92
CA GLY A 101 -7.88 7.20 -11.36
C GLY A 101 -8.88 6.28 -10.67
N HIS A 102 -9.79 6.90 -9.92
CA HIS A 102 -10.84 6.20 -9.19
C HIS A 102 -11.96 5.75 -10.11
N ALA A 103 -12.58 4.62 -9.77
CA ALA A 103 -13.80 4.11 -10.40
C ALA A 103 -13.74 4.09 -11.93
N ASP A 104 -12.64 3.62 -12.51
CA ASP A 104 -12.47 3.48 -13.96
C ASP A 104 -13.60 2.63 -14.55
N ASP A 105 -14.24 3.14 -15.62
CA ASP A 105 -15.45 2.53 -16.18
C ASP A 105 -15.17 1.14 -16.79
N LYS A 106 -13.99 0.91 -17.37
CA LYS A 106 -13.60 -0.38 -17.94
C LYS A 106 -13.36 -1.42 -16.85
N VAL A 107 -12.71 -1.02 -15.75
CA VAL A 107 -12.49 -1.87 -14.57
C VAL A 107 -13.82 -2.21 -13.92
N ASN A 108 -14.68 -1.21 -13.67
CA ASN A 108 -15.99 -1.40 -13.06
C ASN A 108 -16.89 -2.33 -13.89
N ALA A 109 -16.93 -2.16 -15.22
CA ALA A 109 -17.70 -3.03 -16.10
C ALA A 109 -17.23 -4.50 -16.00
N ALA A 110 -15.92 -4.73 -15.99
CA ALA A 110 -15.37 -6.07 -15.84
C ALA A 110 -15.67 -6.69 -14.47
N LEU A 111 -15.61 -5.89 -13.40
CA LEU A 111 -15.98 -6.33 -12.04
C LEU A 111 -17.45 -6.73 -11.95
N ILE A 112 -18.37 -5.97 -12.56
CA ILE A 112 -19.81 -6.29 -12.61
C ILE A 112 -20.04 -7.65 -13.27
N GLU A 113 -19.36 -7.93 -14.38
CA GLU A 113 -19.48 -9.24 -15.07
C GLU A 113 -18.87 -10.38 -14.23
N THR A 114 -17.79 -10.13 -13.52
CA THR A 114 -17.20 -11.14 -12.63
C THR A 114 -18.07 -11.40 -11.42
N LEU A 115 -18.66 -10.34 -10.84
CA LEU A 115 -19.55 -10.43 -9.68
C LEU A 115 -20.76 -11.36 -9.92
N LYS A 116 -21.29 -11.42 -11.15
CA LYS A 116 -22.36 -12.33 -11.54
C LYS A 116 -21.96 -13.81 -11.40
N LYS A 117 -20.66 -14.13 -11.41
CA LYS A 117 -20.13 -15.50 -11.28
C LYS A 117 -19.75 -15.87 -9.85
N GLY A 118 -19.71 -14.90 -8.93
CA GLY A 118 -19.37 -15.06 -7.54
C GLY A 118 -18.16 -14.22 -7.11
N THR A 119 -18.04 -13.99 -5.81
CA THR A 119 -16.99 -13.15 -5.21
C THR A 119 -15.76 -13.92 -4.80
N SER A 120 -15.91 -15.24 -4.52
CA SER A 120 -14.83 -16.12 -4.06
C SER A 120 -15.22 -17.56 -4.37
N PHE A 121 -14.25 -18.36 -4.84
CA PHE A 121 -14.51 -19.75 -5.22
C PHE A 121 -13.94 -20.76 -4.22
N GLY A 122 -12.93 -20.40 -3.42
CA GLY A 122 -12.21 -21.36 -2.57
C GLY A 122 -11.51 -22.46 -3.36
N ALA A 123 -11.25 -22.22 -4.66
CA ALA A 123 -10.66 -23.13 -5.62
C ALA A 123 -9.89 -22.31 -6.67
N PRO A 124 -8.91 -22.91 -7.39
CA PRO A 124 -8.19 -22.21 -8.45
C PRO A 124 -9.12 -21.68 -9.54
N CYS A 125 -8.84 -20.48 -10.05
CA CYS A 125 -9.58 -19.90 -11.17
C CYS A 125 -8.62 -19.43 -12.28
N ALA A 126 -9.10 -19.41 -13.53
CA ALA A 126 -8.30 -19.05 -14.69
C ALA A 126 -7.75 -17.60 -14.63
N LEU A 127 -8.43 -16.70 -13.93
CA LEU A 127 -7.99 -15.31 -13.78
C LEU A 127 -6.68 -15.19 -12.99
N GLU A 128 -6.40 -16.11 -12.06
CA GLU A 128 -5.12 -16.17 -11.36
C GLU A 128 -3.97 -16.38 -12.33
N ASN A 129 -4.11 -17.32 -13.29
CA ASN A 129 -3.10 -17.58 -14.29
C ASN A 129 -2.90 -16.39 -15.24
N VAL A 130 -3.99 -15.68 -15.59
CA VAL A 130 -3.92 -14.49 -16.44
C VAL A 130 -3.13 -13.37 -15.76
N LEU A 131 -3.46 -13.05 -14.50
CA LEU A 131 -2.73 -12.01 -13.77
C LEU A 131 -1.29 -12.44 -13.49
N ALA A 132 -1.05 -13.70 -13.13
CA ALA A 132 0.30 -14.23 -12.94
C ALA A 132 1.16 -14.07 -14.20
N GLN A 133 0.62 -14.44 -15.37
CA GLN A 133 1.34 -14.28 -16.64
C GLN A 133 1.66 -12.81 -16.94
N MET A 134 0.71 -11.89 -16.67
CA MET A 134 0.95 -10.46 -16.86
C MET A 134 2.07 -9.95 -15.95
N VAL A 135 2.07 -10.35 -14.67
CA VAL A 135 3.11 -9.96 -13.69
C VAL A 135 4.46 -10.53 -14.10
N ILE A 136 4.54 -11.84 -14.44
CA ILE A 136 5.79 -12.49 -14.87
C ILE A 136 6.34 -11.86 -16.16
N SER A 137 5.47 -11.50 -17.10
CA SER A 137 5.90 -10.88 -18.36
C SER A 137 6.39 -9.42 -18.18
N ALA A 138 5.93 -8.75 -17.14
CA ALA A 138 6.23 -7.33 -16.88
C ALA A 138 7.45 -7.13 -15.98
N VAL A 139 7.55 -7.89 -14.88
CA VAL A 139 8.51 -7.63 -13.79
C VAL A 139 9.77 -8.47 -13.98
N PRO A 140 10.93 -7.86 -14.25
CA PRO A 140 12.14 -8.58 -14.69
C PRO A 140 12.64 -9.70 -13.78
N SER A 141 12.47 -9.56 -12.46
CA SER A 141 12.93 -10.55 -11.48
C SER A 141 11.98 -11.73 -11.28
N ILE A 142 10.74 -11.64 -11.77
CA ILE A 142 9.70 -12.60 -11.42
C ILE A 142 9.56 -13.69 -12.49
N GLU A 143 10.03 -14.90 -12.19
CA GLU A 143 9.83 -16.11 -12.97
C GLU A 143 8.64 -16.93 -12.47
N MET A 144 8.28 -16.76 -11.18
CA MET A 144 7.15 -17.41 -10.51
C MET A 144 6.58 -16.48 -9.44
N VAL A 145 5.24 -16.49 -9.26
CA VAL A 145 4.53 -15.58 -8.34
C VAL A 145 3.53 -16.34 -7.47
N ARG A 146 3.33 -15.86 -6.23
CA ARG A 146 2.27 -16.27 -5.31
C ARG A 146 1.42 -15.08 -4.92
N PHE A 147 0.10 -15.16 -5.15
CA PHE A 147 -0.85 -14.14 -4.70
C PHE A 147 -1.23 -14.32 -3.22
N VAL A 148 -1.44 -13.19 -2.57
CA VAL A 148 -1.91 -13.04 -1.19
C VAL A 148 -2.90 -11.87 -1.14
N ASN A 149 -3.38 -11.44 0.06
CA ASN A 149 -4.43 -10.43 0.16
C ASN A 149 -3.94 -9.02 0.51
N SER A 150 -2.68 -8.86 0.86
CA SER A 150 -2.11 -7.55 1.24
C SER A 150 -0.60 -7.50 1.03
N GLY A 151 -0.05 -6.28 1.00
CA GLY A 151 1.41 -6.07 1.02
C GLY A 151 2.07 -6.63 2.29
N THR A 152 1.39 -6.58 3.44
CA THR A 152 1.86 -7.20 4.68
C THR A 152 2.03 -8.72 4.53
N GLU A 153 1.03 -9.41 3.97
CA GLU A 153 1.13 -10.84 3.70
C GLU A 153 2.23 -11.17 2.68
N ALA A 154 2.39 -10.31 1.66
CA ALA A 154 3.46 -10.47 0.67
C ALA A 154 4.85 -10.38 1.32
N CYS A 155 5.10 -9.35 2.12
CA CYS A 155 6.37 -9.17 2.83
C CYS A 155 6.60 -10.27 3.88
N MET A 156 5.56 -10.68 4.60
CA MET A 156 5.63 -11.80 5.55
C MET A 156 5.96 -13.13 4.85
N GLY A 157 5.36 -13.37 3.67
CA GLY A 157 5.66 -14.53 2.82
C GLY A 157 7.10 -14.48 2.30
N ALA A 158 7.54 -13.35 1.78
CA ALA A 158 8.90 -13.13 1.29
C ALA A 158 9.95 -13.30 2.41
N LEU A 159 9.69 -12.77 3.61
CA LEU A 159 10.58 -12.93 4.76
C LEU A 159 10.81 -14.43 5.12
N ARG A 160 9.72 -15.19 5.18
CA ARG A 160 9.81 -16.63 5.45
C ARG A 160 10.54 -17.36 4.33
N LEU A 161 10.28 -16.94 3.09
CA LEU A 161 10.89 -17.53 1.90
C LEU A 161 12.41 -17.34 1.86
N VAL A 162 12.90 -16.11 2.08
CA VAL A 162 14.35 -15.85 2.05
C VAL A 162 15.10 -16.57 3.17
N ARG A 163 14.48 -16.69 4.34
CA ARG A 163 15.03 -17.48 5.45
C ARG A 163 15.07 -19.00 5.14
N ALA A 164 13.99 -19.50 4.58
CA ALA A 164 13.90 -20.92 4.21
C ALA A 164 14.89 -21.29 3.10
N PHE A 165 15.08 -20.43 2.11
CA PHE A 165 15.97 -20.65 0.99
C PHE A 165 17.46 -20.56 1.40
N THR A 166 17.82 -19.56 2.18
CA THR A 166 19.22 -19.32 2.56
C THR A 166 19.67 -20.12 3.80
N GLY A 167 18.73 -20.63 4.61
CA GLY A 167 19.01 -21.23 5.91
C GLY A 167 19.49 -20.21 6.97
N ARG A 168 19.39 -18.90 6.69
CA ARG A 168 19.85 -17.82 7.56
C ARG A 168 18.67 -17.14 8.23
N GLU A 169 18.87 -16.52 9.40
CA GLU A 169 17.78 -15.94 10.20
C GLU A 169 17.72 -14.42 10.15
N LYS A 170 18.88 -13.74 10.04
CA LYS A 170 18.92 -12.27 10.07
C LYS A 170 18.46 -11.66 8.75
N ILE A 171 17.81 -10.50 8.83
CA ILE A 171 17.53 -9.63 7.68
C ILE A 171 18.05 -8.24 7.96
N LEU A 172 18.29 -7.48 6.91
CA LEU A 172 18.57 -6.06 6.96
C LEU A 172 17.44 -5.30 6.30
N LYS A 173 16.94 -4.25 6.96
CA LYS A 173 15.99 -3.27 6.40
C LYS A 173 16.47 -1.86 6.67
N PHE A 174 15.81 -0.86 6.06
CA PHE A 174 16.19 0.53 6.23
C PHE A 174 15.24 1.28 7.15
N GLU A 175 15.80 2.22 7.92
CA GLU A 175 15.04 3.10 8.79
C GLU A 175 14.06 3.94 7.96
N GLY A 176 12.83 4.07 8.44
CA GLY A 176 11.76 4.74 7.72
C GLY A 176 11.05 3.90 6.67
N CYS A 177 11.63 2.79 6.19
CA CYS A 177 10.92 1.88 5.29
C CYS A 177 9.86 1.07 6.03
N TYR A 178 8.71 0.87 5.36
CA TYR A 178 7.59 0.10 5.86
C TYR A 178 7.33 -1.13 4.98
N HIS A 179 7.34 -2.31 5.60
CA HIS A 179 7.14 -3.60 4.92
C HIS A 179 5.96 -4.38 5.51
N GLY A 180 4.87 -3.68 5.81
CA GLY A 180 3.73 -4.25 6.49
C GLY A 180 3.90 -4.30 8.02
N HIS A 181 2.91 -4.86 8.70
CA HIS A 181 2.83 -4.86 10.16
C HIS A 181 3.10 -6.22 10.80
N ALA A 182 3.82 -7.12 10.12
CA ALA A 182 4.35 -8.33 10.75
C ALA A 182 5.46 -7.96 11.76
N ASP A 183 5.47 -8.62 12.92
CA ASP A 183 6.32 -8.27 14.06
C ASP A 183 7.79 -8.05 13.71
N SER A 184 8.37 -8.91 12.86
CA SER A 184 9.77 -8.79 12.45
C SER A 184 10.11 -7.50 11.68
N PHE A 185 9.12 -6.80 11.11
CA PHE A 185 9.33 -5.55 10.38
C PHE A 185 9.03 -4.30 11.20
N LEU A 186 8.45 -4.42 12.40
CA LEU A 186 8.09 -3.30 13.27
C LEU A 186 9.29 -2.78 14.09
N VAL A 187 10.42 -2.63 13.44
CA VAL A 187 11.65 -2.03 13.97
C VAL A 187 11.97 -0.80 13.13
N LYS A 188 12.07 0.37 13.76
CA LYS A 188 12.34 1.65 13.08
C LYS A 188 11.54 1.80 11.76
N ALA A 189 10.26 1.41 11.80
CA ALA A 189 9.36 1.43 10.65
C ALA A 189 8.92 2.87 10.32
N GLY A 190 8.35 3.04 9.11
CA GLY A 190 8.01 4.34 8.51
C GLY A 190 6.86 5.11 9.18
N SER A 191 6.15 5.90 8.38
CA SER A 191 5.19 6.95 8.80
C SER A 191 4.18 6.55 9.88
N GLY A 192 3.63 5.33 9.82
CA GLY A 192 2.66 4.85 10.81
C GLY A 192 3.22 4.80 12.23
N VAL A 193 4.43 4.27 12.40
CA VAL A 193 5.13 4.20 13.70
C VAL A 193 5.69 5.56 14.09
N ALA A 194 6.26 6.30 13.14
CA ALA A 194 6.76 7.65 13.34
C ALA A 194 5.65 8.63 13.77
N THR A 195 4.46 8.51 13.18
CA THR A 195 3.27 9.30 13.54
C THR A 195 2.80 9.05 14.97
N LEU A 196 2.99 7.83 15.49
CA LEU A 196 2.66 7.49 16.87
C LEU A 196 3.79 7.87 17.87
N GLY A 197 4.96 8.30 17.37
CA GLY A 197 6.12 8.65 18.20
C GLY A 197 6.76 7.46 18.93
N LEU A 198 6.51 6.24 18.47
CA LEU A 198 7.01 5.02 19.08
C LEU A 198 8.11 4.41 18.20
N PRO A 199 9.30 4.07 18.76
CA PRO A 199 10.36 3.40 18.00
C PRO A 199 9.99 1.97 17.60
N ASP A 200 9.18 1.29 18.42
CA ASP A 200 8.68 -0.07 18.23
C ASP A 200 7.23 -0.15 18.69
N SER A 201 6.43 -1.03 18.07
CA SER A 201 5.04 -1.21 18.49
C SER A 201 4.96 -1.97 19.83
N PRO A 202 4.18 -1.52 20.82
CA PRO A 202 3.84 -2.33 21.96
C PRO A 202 3.22 -3.67 21.54
N GLY A 203 3.57 -4.74 22.24
CA GLY A 203 3.09 -6.09 21.93
C GLY A 203 4.01 -6.90 21.00
N VAL A 204 4.97 -6.27 20.34
CA VAL A 204 6.00 -6.99 19.57
C VAL A 204 7.03 -7.58 20.54
N PRO A 205 7.20 -8.91 20.59
CA PRO A 205 8.17 -9.54 21.48
C PRO A 205 9.60 -9.32 20.96
N LYS A 206 10.56 -9.13 21.87
CA LYS A 206 11.98 -8.94 21.49
C LYS A 206 12.52 -10.04 20.58
N GLY A 207 12.09 -11.29 20.80
CA GLY A 207 12.49 -12.43 19.98
C GLY A 207 12.06 -12.32 18.50
N ALA A 208 11.00 -11.57 18.19
CA ALA A 208 10.56 -11.37 16.81
C ALA A 208 11.44 -10.37 16.03
N THR A 209 12.15 -9.50 16.72
CA THR A 209 12.93 -8.39 16.13
C THR A 209 14.44 -8.55 16.24
N VAL A 210 14.93 -9.49 17.06
CA VAL A 210 16.37 -9.69 17.32
C VAL A 210 17.17 -10.01 16.04
N GLY A 211 16.52 -10.65 15.08
CA GLY A 211 17.11 -10.95 13.77
C GLY A 211 16.94 -9.85 12.71
N THR A 212 16.40 -8.67 13.08
CA THR A 212 16.19 -7.58 12.13
C THR A 212 17.20 -6.45 12.37
N LEU A 213 18.17 -6.37 11.46
CA LEU A 213 19.17 -5.32 11.43
C LEU A 213 18.59 -4.09 10.73
N THR A 214 19.03 -2.89 11.12
CA THR A 214 18.61 -1.64 10.47
C THR A 214 19.81 -0.79 10.08
N ALA A 215 19.71 -0.13 8.91
CA ALA A 215 20.68 0.85 8.43
C ALA A 215 19.95 2.13 7.99
N PRO A 216 20.61 3.30 7.96
CA PRO A 216 20.08 4.47 7.30
C PRO A 216 19.93 4.20 5.79
N TYR A 217 18.86 4.71 5.19
CA TYR A 217 18.70 4.65 3.72
C TYR A 217 19.76 5.52 3.05
N ASN A 218 20.23 5.11 1.88
CA ASN A 218 21.33 5.76 1.13
C ASN A 218 22.72 5.71 1.80
N ASP A 219 22.91 4.91 2.85
CA ASP A 219 24.20 4.70 3.50
C ASP A 219 24.77 3.31 3.15
N ALA A 220 25.49 3.23 2.03
CA ALA A 220 26.11 1.98 1.58
C ALA A 220 27.24 1.50 2.51
N GLU A 221 27.92 2.41 3.21
CA GLU A 221 29.02 2.04 4.11
C GLU A 221 28.49 1.41 5.40
N ALA A 222 27.37 1.94 5.95
CA ALA A 222 26.68 1.30 7.06
C ALA A 222 26.21 -0.13 6.70
N VAL A 223 25.72 -0.33 5.47
CA VAL A 223 25.34 -1.66 4.98
C VAL A 223 26.52 -2.59 4.90
N LYS A 224 27.65 -2.18 4.28
CA LYS A 224 28.87 -3.00 4.20
C LYS A 224 29.36 -3.41 5.56
N LYS A 225 29.40 -2.47 6.52
CA LYS A 225 29.80 -2.75 7.90
C LYS A 225 28.90 -3.80 8.55
N LEU A 226 27.58 -3.70 8.35
CA LEU A 226 26.63 -4.71 8.90
C LEU A 226 26.86 -6.10 8.29
N PHE A 227 27.22 -6.20 7.02
CA PHE A 227 27.60 -7.47 6.40
C PHE A 227 28.93 -8.02 6.92
N GLU A 228 29.94 -7.16 7.16
CA GLU A 228 31.20 -7.56 7.80
C GLU A 228 30.97 -8.10 9.21
N ASP A 229 30.18 -7.39 10.02
CA ASP A 229 29.87 -7.76 11.41
C ASP A 229 28.97 -9.00 11.52
N ASN A 230 28.24 -9.37 10.45
CA ASN A 230 27.29 -10.50 10.41
C ASN A 230 27.53 -11.42 9.20
N LYS A 231 28.77 -11.66 8.87
CA LYS A 231 29.18 -12.41 7.67
C LYS A 231 28.49 -13.79 7.58
N GLY A 232 27.75 -14.02 6.50
CA GLY A 232 27.08 -15.28 6.25
C GLY A 232 25.83 -15.52 7.11
N GLU A 233 25.36 -14.54 7.89
CA GLU A 233 24.17 -14.66 8.74
C GLU A 233 22.94 -13.94 8.20
N ILE A 234 23.13 -12.98 7.29
CA ILE A 234 22.05 -12.18 6.71
C ILE A 234 21.39 -12.96 5.57
N ALA A 235 20.10 -13.29 5.71
CA ALA A 235 19.31 -13.96 4.70
C ALA A 235 19.00 -13.03 3.51
N ALA A 236 18.62 -11.78 3.80
CA ALA A 236 18.25 -10.82 2.78
C ALA A 236 18.33 -9.37 3.25
N VAL A 237 18.45 -8.48 2.26
CA VAL A 237 18.20 -7.04 2.40
C VAL A 237 16.81 -6.73 1.85
N PHE A 238 15.97 -6.08 2.65
CA PHE A 238 14.64 -5.59 2.26
C PHE A 238 14.67 -4.07 2.14
N LEU A 239 14.19 -3.54 1.02
CA LEU A 239 14.06 -2.08 0.85
C LEU A 239 12.86 -1.71 -0.03
N GLU A 240 12.31 -0.52 0.21
CA GLU A 240 11.51 0.20 -0.79
C GLU A 240 12.51 0.83 -1.77
N PRO A 241 12.47 0.50 -3.09
CA PRO A 241 13.42 1.08 -4.06
C PRO A 241 13.36 2.60 -4.17
N VAL A 242 12.17 3.17 -3.94
CA VAL A 242 11.94 4.57 -3.59
C VAL A 242 11.13 4.58 -2.32
N VAL A 243 11.64 5.21 -1.28
CA VAL A 243 10.94 5.26 0.01
C VAL A 243 9.72 6.16 -0.13
N GLY A 244 8.57 5.65 0.30
CA GLY A 244 7.30 6.39 0.31
C GLY A 244 6.67 6.50 1.68
N ASN A 245 7.17 5.74 2.65
CA ASN A 245 6.67 5.70 4.02
C ASN A 245 7.52 6.50 5.03
N ALA A 246 8.47 7.29 4.54
CA ALA A 246 9.22 8.30 5.28
C ALA A 246 9.24 9.66 4.54
N GLY A 247 8.23 9.88 3.71
CA GLY A 247 8.19 10.87 2.65
C GLY A 247 8.78 10.30 1.34
N PHE A 248 8.84 11.12 0.30
CA PHE A 248 9.43 10.73 -0.99
C PHE A 248 10.96 10.84 -0.92
N ILE A 249 11.65 9.70 -0.83
CA ILE A 249 13.12 9.65 -0.77
C ILE A 249 13.64 8.69 -1.86
N PRO A 250 14.18 9.20 -2.97
CA PRO A 250 14.77 8.38 -4.01
C PRO A 250 16.14 7.80 -3.60
N PRO A 251 16.55 6.68 -4.18
CA PRO A 251 17.87 6.13 -3.95
C PRO A 251 18.94 7.03 -4.59
N GLN A 252 20.08 7.17 -3.93
CA GLN A 252 21.27 7.76 -4.52
C GLN A 252 21.80 6.88 -5.67
N PRO A 253 22.41 7.42 -6.74
CA PRO A 253 22.72 6.68 -7.95
C PRO A 253 23.52 5.37 -7.74
N ALA A 254 24.46 5.35 -6.79
CA ALA A 254 25.29 4.18 -6.51
C ALA A 254 24.69 3.21 -5.47
N PHE A 255 23.64 3.61 -4.74
CA PHE A 255 23.16 2.88 -3.58
C PHE A 255 22.58 1.51 -3.92
N LEU A 256 21.68 1.43 -4.89
CA LEU A 256 21.07 0.16 -5.31
C LEU A 256 22.12 -0.82 -5.88
N ASN A 257 23.10 -0.32 -6.62
CA ASN A 257 24.21 -1.13 -7.12
C ASN A 257 25.03 -1.72 -5.95
N ALA A 258 25.36 -0.88 -4.95
CA ALA A 258 26.09 -1.34 -3.77
C ALA A 258 25.34 -2.45 -3.01
N LEU A 259 24.01 -2.32 -2.88
CA LEU A 259 23.17 -3.36 -2.27
C LEU A 259 23.20 -4.66 -3.08
N ARG A 260 23.11 -4.56 -4.42
CA ARG A 260 23.18 -5.74 -5.30
C ARG A 260 24.54 -6.44 -5.21
N GLU A 261 25.61 -5.68 -5.18
CA GLU A 261 26.97 -6.21 -5.07
C GLU A 261 27.21 -6.92 -3.74
N VAL A 262 26.92 -6.25 -2.61
CA VAL A 262 27.19 -6.81 -1.26
C VAL A 262 26.35 -8.07 -1.01
N THR A 263 25.06 -8.07 -1.41
CA THR A 263 24.21 -9.25 -1.26
C THR A 263 24.72 -10.42 -2.10
N LYS A 264 25.15 -10.16 -3.34
CA LYS A 264 25.72 -11.20 -4.22
C LYS A 264 27.03 -11.76 -3.69
N GLN A 265 27.91 -10.92 -3.13
CA GLN A 265 29.19 -11.34 -2.55
C GLN A 265 29.02 -12.20 -1.30
N ASP A 266 28.05 -11.85 -0.44
CA ASP A 266 27.79 -12.60 0.81
C ASP A 266 26.92 -13.84 0.60
N GLY A 267 26.22 -13.95 -0.54
CA GLY A 267 25.22 -14.98 -0.79
C GLY A 267 23.87 -14.71 -0.10
N ALA A 268 23.63 -13.46 0.33
CA ALA A 268 22.34 -12.98 0.77
C ALA A 268 21.44 -12.66 -0.42
N LEU A 269 20.13 -12.57 -0.21
CA LEU A 269 19.17 -12.17 -1.24
C LEU A 269 18.87 -10.68 -1.19
N LEU A 270 18.58 -10.08 -2.33
CA LEU A 270 18.06 -8.73 -2.45
C LEU A 270 16.55 -8.79 -2.68
N VAL A 271 15.78 -8.14 -1.82
CA VAL A 271 14.32 -8.09 -1.90
C VAL A 271 13.87 -6.65 -2.14
N PHE A 272 13.24 -6.40 -3.27
CA PHE A 272 12.57 -5.14 -3.51
C PHE A 272 11.12 -5.21 -3.04
N ASP A 273 10.78 -4.37 -2.07
CA ASP A 273 9.40 -4.10 -1.73
C ASP A 273 8.83 -3.09 -2.72
N GLU A 274 8.21 -3.63 -3.76
CA GLU A 274 7.55 -2.87 -4.81
C GLU A 274 6.02 -2.79 -4.61
N VAL A 275 5.56 -2.92 -3.39
CA VAL A 275 4.14 -2.73 -3.06
C VAL A 275 3.67 -1.32 -3.46
N MET A 276 4.54 -0.31 -3.38
CA MET A 276 4.25 1.06 -3.80
C MET A 276 4.76 1.38 -5.21
N THR A 277 5.97 0.97 -5.55
CA THR A 277 6.68 1.33 -6.79
C THR A 277 6.35 0.42 -7.97
N GLY A 278 5.93 -0.82 -7.71
CA GLY A 278 5.56 -1.79 -8.75
C GLY A 278 4.44 -1.28 -9.65
N PHE A 279 4.63 -1.34 -10.96
CA PHE A 279 3.73 -0.79 -11.97
C PHE A 279 3.49 0.73 -11.87
N ARG A 280 4.19 1.43 -10.95
CA ARG A 280 4.07 2.87 -10.78
C ARG A 280 5.17 3.65 -11.49
N LEU A 281 6.43 3.23 -11.33
CA LEU A 281 7.58 3.96 -11.90
C LEU A 281 7.85 3.55 -13.35
N ALA A 282 7.54 2.31 -13.70
CA ALA A 282 7.53 1.73 -15.03
C ALA A 282 6.57 0.54 -15.03
N TYR A 283 6.28 -0.05 -16.18
CA TYR A 283 5.43 -1.25 -16.24
C TYR A 283 6.07 -2.44 -15.53
N GLY A 284 7.39 -2.57 -15.58
CA GLY A 284 8.17 -3.54 -14.79
C GLY A 284 8.62 -3.05 -13.42
N GLY A 285 8.06 -1.93 -12.91
CA GLY A 285 8.35 -1.40 -11.58
C GLY A 285 9.65 -0.61 -11.47
N ALA A 286 10.11 -0.42 -10.23
CA ALA A 286 11.36 0.28 -9.95
C ALA A 286 12.58 -0.46 -10.48
N GLN A 287 12.56 -1.79 -10.51
CA GLN A 287 13.66 -2.60 -11.04
C GLN A 287 13.91 -2.35 -12.54
N GLU A 288 12.84 -2.14 -13.33
CA GLU A 288 12.97 -1.70 -14.73
C GLU A 288 13.50 -0.25 -14.78
N TYR A 289 12.93 0.64 -13.99
CA TYR A 289 13.29 2.06 -13.98
C TYR A 289 14.76 2.30 -13.63
N PHE A 290 15.30 1.59 -12.63
CA PHE A 290 16.69 1.74 -12.16
C PHE A 290 17.67 0.73 -12.80
N GLY A 291 17.19 -0.26 -13.53
CA GLY A 291 18.02 -1.30 -14.14
C GLY A 291 18.67 -2.25 -13.12
N ILE A 292 18.05 -2.45 -11.97
CA ILE A 292 18.54 -3.34 -10.90
C ILE A 292 17.56 -4.47 -10.67
N THR A 293 17.99 -5.71 -10.86
CA THR A 293 17.15 -6.90 -10.66
C THR A 293 17.36 -7.51 -9.29
N PRO A 294 16.36 -7.51 -8.40
CA PRO A 294 16.40 -8.20 -7.12
C PRO A 294 16.23 -9.71 -7.30
N ASP A 295 16.39 -10.49 -6.23
CA ASP A 295 16.12 -11.94 -6.22
C ASP A 295 14.65 -12.26 -5.95
N VAL A 296 14.00 -11.42 -5.14
CA VAL A 296 12.58 -11.52 -4.76
C VAL A 296 11.96 -10.13 -4.80
N THR A 297 10.71 -10.05 -5.22
CA THR A 297 9.93 -8.81 -5.28
C THR A 297 8.59 -9.01 -4.58
N THR A 298 8.17 -8.04 -3.75
CA THR A 298 6.81 -7.98 -3.23
C THR A 298 5.99 -6.93 -3.97
N LEU A 299 4.73 -7.24 -4.24
CA LEU A 299 3.78 -6.40 -4.98
C LEU A 299 2.47 -6.25 -4.20
N GLY A 300 1.72 -5.22 -4.51
CA GLY A 300 0.41 -4.96 -3.93
C GLY A 300 -0.25 -3.76 -4.62
N LYS A 301 -1.13 -3.08 -3.91
CA LYS A 301 -1.74 -1.82 -4.36
C LYS A 301 -2.25 -1.87 -5.81
N ILE A 302 -1.46 -1.42 -6.78
CA ILE A 302 -1.82 -1.32 -8.20
C ILE A 302 -2.28 -2.65 -8.79
N ILE A 303 -1.60 -3.78 -8.44
CA ILE A 303 -1.98 -5.10 -8.96
C ILE A 303 -3.36 -5.57 -8.50
N GLY A 304 -3.97 -4.89 -7.53
CA GLY A 304 -5.33 -5.13 -7.06
C GLY A 304 -6.37 -4.19 -7.65
N GLY A 305 -5.96 -3.14 -8.36
CA GLY A 305 -6.89 -2.17 -8.95
C GLY A 305 -7.87 -1.56 -7.95
N GLY A 306 -7.45 -1.39 -6.69
CA GLY A 306 -8.28 -0.90 -5.59
C GLY A 306 -8.90 -1.99 -4.70
N LEU A 307 -8.78 -3.27 -5.06
CA LEU A 307 -9.23 -4.40 -4.24
C LEU A 307 -8.06 -5.01 -3.44
N PRO A 308 -8.35 -5.71 -2.32
CA PRO A 308 -7.34 -6.33 -1.47
C PRO A 308 -6.56 -7.41 -2.21
N VAL A 309 -5.27 -7.15 -2.46
CA VAL A 309 -4.33 -8.09 -3.06
C VAL A 309 -2.90 -7.72 -2.66
N GLY A 310 -2.07 -8.74 -2.60
CA GLY A 310 -0.62 -8.65 -2.60
C GLY A 310 -0.06 -9.82 -3.40
N ALA A 311 1.23 -9.79 -3.68
CA ALA A 311 1.94 -10.91 -4.27
C ALA A 311 3.42 -10.86 -3.87
N TYR A 312 4.06 -12.01 -3.85
CA TYR A 312 5.51 -12.10 -3.83
C TYR A 312 5.96 -13.07 -4.93
N GLY A 313 7.06 -12.75 -5.55
CA GLY A 313 7.61 -13.52 -6.65
C GLY A 313 9.11 -13.30 -6.79
N GLY A 314 9.74 -14.07 -7.64
CA GLY A 314 11.17 -13.99 -7.86
C GLY A 314 11.66 -15.14 -8.73
N ARG A 315 12.95 -15.44 -8.63
CA ARG A 315 13.58 -16.56 -9.31
C ARG A 315 12.84 -17.87 -9.00
N LYS A 316 12.72 -18.71 -10.01
CA LYS A 316 12.00 -19.99 -9.90
C LYS A 316 12.55 -20.90 -8.81
N ASP A 317 13.89 -21.03 -8.71
CA ASP A 317 14.55 -21.86 -7.70
C ASP A 317 14.21 -21.44 -6.26
N ILE A 318 14.02 -20.13 -6.03
CA ILE A 318 13.60 -19.59 -4.73
C ILE A 318 12.12 -19.88 -4.50
N MET A 319 11.28 -19.59 -5.50
CA MET A 319 9.82 -19.72 -5.37
C MET A 319 9.35 -21.17 -5.23
N GLU A 320 10.09 -22.14 -5.77
CA GLU A 320 9.81 -23.57 -5.60
C GLU A 320 9.93 -24.05 -4.16
N MET A 321 10.49 -23.25 -3.24
CA MET A 321 10.43 -23.53 -1.79
C MET A 321 9.03 -23.42 -1.19
N VAL A 322 8.10 -22.70 -1.88
CA VAL A 322 6.75 -22.45 -1.37
C VAL A 322 5.87 -23.69 -1.54
N ALA A 323 5.17 -24.09 -0.49
CA ALA A 323 4.21 -25.20 -0.53
C ALA A 323 3.10 -24.96 -1.59
N PRO A 324 2.65 -26.00 -2.33
CA PRO A 324 2.97 -27.43 -2.18
C PRO A 324 4.21 -27.89 -2.94
N ALA A 325 4.90 -27.02 -3.71
CA ALA A 325 6.11 -27.41 -4.45
C ALA A 325 7.27 -27.69 -3.50
N GLY A 326 7.43 -26.90 -2.44
CA GLY A 326 8.46 -27.03 -1.41
C GLY A 326 7.87 -27.05 0.01
N PRO A 327 8.73 -27.00 1.03
CA PRO A 327 8.30 -27.16 2.42
C PRO A 327 7.80 -25.86 3.09
N MET A 328 8.03 -24.69 2.53
CA MET A 328 7.67 -23.43 3.15
C MET A 328 6.16 -23.17 3.08
N TYR A 329 5.49 -23.16 4.23
CA TYR A 329 4.05 -23.00 4.31
C TYR A 329 3.61 -21.55 4.16
N GLN A 330 2.62 -21.32 3.29
CA GLN A 330 1.81 -20.09 3.16
C GLN A 330 0.44 -20.47 2.60
N ALA A 331 -0.62 -19.89 3.15
CA ALA A 331 -1.99 -20.08 2.69
C ALA A 331 -2.81 -18.81 2.91
N GLY A 332 -3.89 -18.65 2.12
CA GLY A 332 -4.84 -17.54 2.25
C GLY A 332 -6.18 -17.91 1.61
N THR A 333 -7.25 -17.88 2.39
CA THR A 333 -8.60 -18.28 1.94
C THR A 333 -9.08 -17.47 0.73
N LEU A 334 -8.79 -16.17 0.69
CA LEU A 334 -9.23 -15.26 -0.37
C LEU A 334 -8.12 -14.93 -1.38
N SER A 335 -6.93 -15.52 -1.25
CA SER A 335 -5.85 -15.33 -2.20
C SER A 335 -6.26 -15.81 -3.59
N GLY A 336 -6.07 -14.96 -4.60
CA GLY A 336 -6.48 -15.26 -5.97
C GLY A 336 -7.98 -15.14 -6.23
N ASN A 337 -8.76 -14.45 -5.36
CA ASN A 337 -10.19 -14.31 -5.59
C ASN A 337 -10.50 -13.61 -6.92
N PRO A 338 -11.59 -14.01 -7.61
CA PRO A 338 -11.85 -13.58 -8.98
C PRO A 338 -12.05 -12.06 -9.13
N LEU A 339 -12.57 -11.37 -8.12
CA LEU A 339 -12.78 -9.92 -8.19
C LEU A 339 -11.44 -9.18 -8.17
N ALA A 340 -10.54 -9.50 -7.23
CA ALA A 340 -9.23 -8.88 -7.16
C ALA A 340 -8.38 -9.19 -8.40
N MET A 341 -8.44 -10.43 -8.91
CA MET A 341 -7.76 -10.79 -10.15
C MET A 341 -8.30 -9.99 -11.35
N THR A 342 -9.62 -9.86 -11.48
CA THR A 342 -10.27 -9.06 -12.53
C THR A 342 -9.84 -7.60 -12.47
N ALA A 343 -9.90 -6.98 -11.31
CA ALA A 343 -9.50 -5.57 -11.14
C ALA A 343 -8.04 -5.37 -11.52
N GLY A 344 -7.15 -6.25 -11.03
CA GLY A 344 -5.72 -6.21 -11.38
C GLY A 344 -5.47 -6.34 -12.88
N ILE A 345 -6.05 -7.36 -13.53
CA ILE A 345 -5.91 -7.58 -14.97
C ILE A 345 -6.31 -6.33 -15.77
N HIS A 346 -7.46 -5.73 -15.44
CA HIS A 346 -7.96 -4.58 -16.19
C HIS A 346 -7.18 -3.31 -15.89
N THR A 347 -6.70 -3.12 -14.66
CA THR A 347 -5.80 -2.02 -14.30
C THR A 347 -4.47 -2.13 -15.05
N LEU A 348 -3.83 -3.31 -15.04
CA LEU A 348 -2.57 -3.51 -15.76
C LEU A 348 -2.72 -3.33 -17.27
N LYS A 349 -3.84 -3.76 -17.87
CA LYS A 349 -4.13 -3.49 -19.29
C LYS A 349 -4.21 -1.99 -19.61
N ARG A 350 -4.75 -1.18 -18.70
CA ARG A 350 -4.78 0.30 -18.86
C ARG A 350 -3.36 0.89 -18.81
N LEU A 351 -2.49 0.35 -17.98
CA LEU A 351 -1.10 0.83 -17.86
C LEU A 351 -0.22 0.46 -19.06
N MET A 352 -0.62 -0.52 -19.89
CA MET A 352 0.09 -0.87 -21.13
C MET A 352 -0.17 0.14 -22.26
N GLU A 353 -1.12 1.06 -22.12
CA GLU A 353 -1.42 2.04 -23.15
C GLU A 353 -0.21 2.98 -23.36
N PRO A 354 0.22 3.22 -24.62
CA PRO A 354 1.37 4.10 -24.90
C PRO A 354 1.20 5.51 -24.30
N GLY A 355 2.30 6.08 -23.80
CA GLY A 355 2.28 7.42 -23.22
C GLY A 355 1.85 7.49 -21.75
N THR A 356 1.48 6.35 -21.14
CA THR A 356 1.03 6.27 -19.74
C THR A 356 2.05 6.87 -18.76
N TYR A 357 3.28 6.42 -18.80
CA TYR A 357 4.30 6.85 -17.84
C TYR A 357 4.87 8.23 -18.15
N GLU A 358 4.92 8.62 -19.41
CA GLU A 358 5.27 9.96 -19.86
C GLU A 358 4.24 10.99 -19.38
N TYR A 359 2.95 10.65 -19.44
CA TYR A 359 1.88 11.51 -18.93
C TYR A 359 1.98 11.67 -17.42
N LEU A 360 2.14 10.57 -16.67
CA LEU A 360 2.31 10.62 -15.22
C LEU A 360 3.52 11.48 -14.82
N ASP A 361 4.64 11.32 -15.51
CA ASP A 361 5.86 12.10 -15.26
C ASP A 361 5.64 13.59 -15.48
N LYS A 362 4.98 13.95 -16.59
CA LYS A 362 4.64 15.33 -16.94
C LYS A 362 3.77 15.99 -15.88
N VAL A 363 2.59 15.41 -15.59
CA VAL A 363 1.64 16.05 -14.67
C VAL A 363 2.15 16.11 -13.24
N THR A 364 2.95 15.12 -12.83
CA THR A 364 3.57 15.11 -11.49
C THR A 364 4.69 16.14 -11.41
N GLY A 365 5.50 16.27 -12.46
CA GLY A 365 6.56 17.28 -12.54
C GLY A 365 5.99 18.71 -12.49
N GLU A 366 4.94 18.97 -13.25
CA GLU A 366 4.24 20.26 -13.22
C GLU A 366 3.67 20.59 -11.83
N LEU A 367 3.08 19.61 -11.16
CA LEU A 367 2.57 19.73 -9.79
C LEU A 367 3.68 20.08 -8.79
N VAL A 368 4.73 19.27 -8.74
CA VAL A 368 5.80 19.44 -7.76
C VAL A 368 6.55 20.76 -7.99
N GLN A 369 6.89 21.07 -9.24
CA GLN A 369 7.57 22.31 -9.56
C GLN A 369 6.70 23.52 -9.17
N GLY A 370 5.40 23.50 -9.50
CA GLY A 370 4.47 24.55 -9.13
C GLY A 370 4.35 24.77 -7.62
N ILE A 371 4.31 23.69 -6.80
CA ILE A 371 4.28 23.80 -5.34
C ILE A 371 5.60 24.36 -4.79
N LEU A 372 6.76 23.93 -5.30
CA LEU A 372 8.05 24.44 -4.88
C LEU A 372 8.25 25.91 -5.25
N ASP A 373 7.83 26.31 -6.46
CA ASP A 373 7.88 27.71 -6.92
C ASP A 373 6.95 28.59 -6.08
N ALA A 374 5.75 28.10 -5.73
CA ALA A 374 4.85 28.79 -4.81
C ALA A 374 5.50 28.97 -3.42
N GLY A 375 6.21 27.96 -2.93
CA GLY A 375 6.99 28.03 -1.70
C GLY A 375 8.07 29.12 -1.76
N ALA A 376 8.90 29.10 -2.79
CA ALA A 376 9.96 30.08 -2.99
C ALA A 376 9.38 31.52 -3.12
N LYS A 377 8.31 31.70 -3.89
CA LYS A 377 7.62 32.98 -4.07
C LYS A 377 7.04 33.55 -2.79
N THR A 378 6.67 32.69 -1.85
CA THR A 378 6.06 33.08 -0.57
C THR A 378 7.04 33.06 0.61
N GLY A 379 8.33 32.80 0.36
CA GLY A 379 9.39 32.83 1.35
C GLY A 379 9.51 31.60 2.23
N HIS A 380 9.01 30.44 1.76
CA HIS A 380 9.15 29.17 2.46
C HIS A 380 10.29 28.33 1.87
N GLU A 381 11.17 27.83 2.72
CA GLU A 381 12.15 26.83 2.34
C GLU A 381 11.46 25.49 2.17
N MET A 382 11.48 24.97 0.95
CA MET A 382 10.90 23.68 0.60
C MET A 382 11.83 22.93 -0.36
N CYS A 383 11.89 21.62 -0.21
CA CYS A 383 12.54 20.72 -1.17
C CYS A 383 11.63 19.55 -1.48
N GLY A 384 11.84 18.89 -2.60
CA GLY A 384 11.01 17.76 -3.03
C GLY A 384 11.39 17.28 -4.40
N GLY A 385 10.60 16.37 -4.92
CA GLY A 385 10.81 15.79 -6.24
C GLY A 385 9.72 14.79 -6.60
N HIS A 386 9.88 14.19 -7.77
CA HIS A 386 8.99 13.15 -8.26
C HIS A 386 9.75 12.12 -9.08
N ILE A 387 9.15 10.95 -9.21
CA ILE A 387 9.46 9.94 -10.22
C ILE A 387 8.14 9.42 -10.74
N ARG A 388 7.84 9.67 -12.01
CA ARG A 388 6.57 9.31 -12.64
C ARG A 388 5.39 9.81 -11.80
N GLY A 389 4.41 8.94 -11.49
CA GLY A 389 3.25 9.25 -10.67
C GLY A 389 3.43 9.17 -9.15
N MET A 390 4.65 9.34 -8.64
CA MET A 390 4.99 9.36 -7.21
C MET A 390 5.78 10.61 -6.88
N PHE A 391 5.42 11.33 -5.82
CA PHE A 391 6.06 12.58 -5.46
C PHE A 391 6.09 12.83 -3.96
N GLY A 392 6.83 13.83 -3.55
CA GLY A 392 6.78 14.40 -2.21
C GLY A 392 7.53 15.72 -2.12
N PHE A 393 7.25 16.44 -1.05
CA PHE A 393 7.94 17.66 -0.71
C PHE A 393 8.07 17.78 0.81
N PHE A 394 9.06 18.52 1.27
CA PHE A 394 9.37 18.73 2.67
C PHE A 394 9.49 20.22 2.96
N PHE A 395 8.99 20.66 4.10
CA PHE A 395 9.27 21.98 4.64
C PHE A 395 10.66 21.98 5.30
N ALA A 396 11.69 21.92 4.47
CA ALA A 396 13.10 21.87 4.87
C ALA A 396 13.97 22.45 3.74
N GLY A 397 15.13 22.99 4.08
CA GLY A 397 16.10 23.58 3.13
C GLY A 397 16.82 22.57 2.24
N GLY A 398 16.45 21.31 2.23
CA GLY A 398 16.87 20.26 1.32
C GLY A 398 18.19 19.66 1.56
N PRO A 399 18.81 18.79 0.70
CA PRO A 399 18.07 17.66 0.18
C PRO A 399 17.78 16.62 1.28
N VAL A 400 16.72 15.82 1.12
CA VAL A 400 16.36 14.73 2.04
C VAL A 400 16.81 13.40 1.45
N HIS A 401 17.77 12.75 2.10
CA HIS A 401 18.37 11.50 1.62
C HIS A 401 18.01 10.27 2.45
N ASN A 402 17.54 10.48 3.68
CA ASN A 402 17.17 9.42 4.62
C ASN A 402 16.10 9.91 5.60
N PHE A 403 15.69 9.02 6.50
CA PHE A 403 14.64 9.35 7.46
C PHE A 403 15.08 10.40 8.50
N ASP A 404 16.37 10.46 8.85
CA ASP A 404 16.89 11.47 9.76
C ASP A 404 16.83 12.88 9.16
N ASP A 405 17.06 13.00 7.84
CA ASP A 405 16.85 14.25 7.13
C ASP A 405 15.35 14.63 7.07
N ALA A 406 14.49 13.65 6.75
CA ALA A 406 13.05 13.88 6.73
C ALA A 406 12.50 14.40 8.06
N LYS A 407 12.99 13.89 9.18
CA LYS A 407 12.61 14.32 10.54
C LYS A 407 12.98 15.78 10.87
N LYS A 408 13.89 16.40 10.10
CA LYS A 408 14.24 17.83 10.27
C LYS A 408 13.19 18.77 9.69
N SER A 409 12.21 18.25 8.95
CA SER A 409 11.12 19.04 8.34
C SER A 409 10.22 19.68 9.42
N ASP A 410 9.74 20.89 9.12
CA ASP A 410 8.72 21.56 9.96
C ASP A 410 7.34 20.89 9.78
N THR A 411 7.11 19.84 10.58
CA THR A 411 5.85 19.08 10.55
C THR A 411 4.66 19.91 11.03
N ALA A 412 4.88 20.92 11.87
CA ALA A 412 3.81 21.80 12.32
C ALA A 412 3.36 22.73 11.16
N LYS A 413 4.30 23.23 10.36
CA LYS A 413 4.01 23.99 9.14
C LYS A 413 3.29 23.09 8.12
N PHE A 414 3.75 21.85 7.91
CA PHE A 414 3.05 20.90 7.06
C PHE A 414 1.60 20.69 7.52
N GLY A 415 1.35 20.56 8.82
CA GLY A 415 -0.01 20.43 9.36
C GLY A 415 -0.90 21.64 9.03
N ARG A 416 -0.36 22.87 9.11
CA ARG A 416 -1.09 24.09 8.69
C ARG A 416 -1.35 24.10 7.19
N PHE A 417 -0.34 23.74 6.40
CA PHE A 417 -0.44 23.62 4.94
C PHE A 417 -1.51 22.59 4.53
N HIS A 418 -1.45 21.38 5.09
CA HIS A 418 -2.43 20.32 4.81
C HIS A 418 -3.87 20.79 5.07
N ARG A 419 -4.14 21.38 6.24
CA ARG A 419 -5.49 21.88 6.56
C ARG A 419 -5.93 22.99 5.60
N GLY A 420 -5.03 23.91 5.28
CA GLY A 420 -5.32 24.95 4.30
C GLY A 420 -5.62 24.41 2.90
N MET A 421 -4.91 23.36 2.47
CA MET A 421 -5.19 22.70 1.19
C MET A 421 -6.54 22.01 1.19
N LEU A 422 -6.95 21.38 2.31
CA LEU A 422 -8.30 20.83 2.45
C LEU A 422 -9.39 21.91 2.29
N GLU A 423 -9.18 23.08 2.89
CA GLU A 423 -10.11 24.22 2.76
C GLU A 423 -10.22 24.73 1.29
N GLU A 424 -9.16 24.54 0.50
CA GLU A 424 -9.13 24.90 -0.93
C GLU A 424 -9.55 23.73 -1.84
N GLY A 425 -10.07 22.61 -1.28
CA GLY A 425 -10.55 21.46 -2.05
C GLY A 425 -9.44 20.54 -2.57
N VAL A 426 -8.32 20.43 -1.87
CA VAL A 426 -7.20 19.54 -2.24
C VAL A 426 -6.92 18.59 -1.09
N TYR A 427 -6.97 17.29 -1.37
CA TYR A 427 -6.72 16.22 -0.40
C TYR A 427 -5.32 15.64 -0.55
N LEU A 428 -4.44 15.99 0.38
CA LEU A 428 -3.08 15.45 0.51
C LEU A 428 -3.04 14.38 1.61
N ALA A 429 -1.99 13.56 1.62
CA ALA A 429 -1.77 12.63 2.72
C ALA A 429 -1.59 13.37 4.05
N PRO A 430 -2.30 12.96 5.14
CA PRO A 430 -2.26 13.66 6.42
C PRO A 430 -1.00 13.33 7.24
N SER A 431 0.16 13.34 6.59
CA SER A 431 1.48 13.18 7.22
C SER A 431 2.57 13.71 6.29
N GLN A 432 3.53 14.46 6.83
CA GLN A 432 4.75 14.88 6.11
C GLN A 432 5.57 13.67 5.62
N PHE A 433 5.42 12.51 6.27
CA PHE A 433 6.18 11.30 6.00
C PHE A 433 5.48 10.33 5.04
N GLU A 434 4.54 10.81 4.26
CA GLU A 434 3.88 10.05 3.20
C GLU A 434 4.18 10.64 1.84
N ALA A 435 4.43 9.76 0.85
CA ALA A 435 4.47 10.18 -0.55
C ALA A 435 3.07 10.47 -1.07
N GLY A 436 2.98 11.39 -2.02
CA GLY A 436 1.77 11.69 -2.80
C GLY A 436 1.78 10.96 -4.13
N PHE A 437 0.60 10.88 -4.76
CA PHE A 437 0.39 10.16 -6.00
C PHE A 437 -0.45 10.98 -6.98
N THR A 438 -0.05 10.99 -8.24
CA THR A 438 -0.90 11.38 -9.35
C THR A 438 -1.44 10.14 -10.08
N SER A 439 -2.44 10.33 -10.89
CA SER A 439 -3.07 9.29 -11.70
C SER A 439 -3.25 9.74 -13.14
N LEU A 440 -3.60 8.81 -14.03
CA LEU A 440 -3.96 9.12 -15.41
C LEU A 440 -5.23 9.99 -15.55
N ALA A 441 -5.98 10.16 -14.47
CA ALA A 441 -7.18 10.98 -14.45
C ALA A 441 -6.93 12.44 -14.02
N HIS A 442 -5.76 12.74 -13.43
CA HIS A 442 -5.40 14.14 -13.12
C HIS A 442 -5.21 14.93 -14.39
N THR A 443 -5.92 16.04 -14.50
CA THR A 443 -5.83 16.95 -15.66
C THR A 443 -4.88 18.12 -15.39
N THR A 444 -4.46 18.82 -16.44
CA THR A 444 -3.70 20.08 -16.28
C THR A 444 -4.48 21.10 -15.43
N LEU A 445 -5.81 21.14 -15.56
CA LEU A 445 -6.65 22.02 -14.74
C LEU A 445 -6.62 21.65 -13.25
N ASP A 446 -6.56 20.37 -12.91
CA ASP A 446 -6.42 19.93 -11.51
C ASP A 446 -5.07 20.38 -10.95
N ILE A 447 -4.00 20.27 -11.74
CA ILE A 447 -2.66 20.72 -11.35
C ILE A 447 -2.64 22.24 -11.15
N GLU A 448 -3.17 23.01 -12.09
CA GLU A 448 -3.26 24.49 -12.00
C GLU A 448 -4.02 24.92 -10.74
N LYS A 449 -5.20 24.38 -10.49
CA LYS A 449 -5.99 24.65 -9.28
C LYS A 449 -5.22 24.30 -8.00
N THR A 450 -4.50 23.20 -8.00
CA THR A 450 -3.73 22.76 -6.83
C THR A 450 -2.55 23.69 -6.55
N VAL A 451 -1.85 24.15 -7.59
CA VAL A 451 -0.74 25.11 -7.46
C VAL A 451 -1.26 26.49 -6.98
N GLU A 452 -2.39 26.95 -7.52
CA GLU A 452 -3.05 28.20 -7.05
C GLU A 452 -3.46 28.10 -5.57
N ALA A 453 -4.05 26.96 -5.17
CA ALA A 453 -4.41 26.68 -3.78
C ALA A 453 -3.16 26.67 -2.89
N ALA A 454 -2.08 26.01 -3.32
CA ALA A 454 -0.83 25.95 -2.58
C ALA A 454 -0.24 27.36 -2.37
N GLU A 455 -0.17 28.22 -3.41
CA GLU A 455 0.31 29.59 -3.28
C GLU A 455 -0.55 30.41 -2.30
N LYS A 456 -1.88 30.28 -2.40
CA LYS A 456 -2.84 30.97 -1.50
C LYS A 456 -2.65 30.52 -0.05
N VAL A 457 -2.48 29.23 0.19
CA VAL A 457 -2.26 28.69 1.56
C VAL A 457 -0.91 29.13 2.10
N LEU A 458 0.16 29.01 1.31
CA LEU A 458 1.51 29.38 1.71
C LEU A 458 1.63 30.87 2.10
N ARG A 459 0.87 31.79 1.46
CA ARG A 459 0.84 33.21 1.84
C ARG A 459 0.28 33.48 3.25
N ARG A 460 -0.46 32.52 3.84
CA ARG A 460 -1.17 32.71 5.11
C ARG A 460 -0.62 31.84 6.28
N ILE A 461 0.38 30.98 6.04
CA ILE A 461 1.00 30.14 7.06
C ILE A 461 2.45 30.57 7.34
#